data_6154d9628925448f115469b86ff2d8e7
#
_entry.id   6154d9628925448f115469b86ff2d8e7
#
_cell.length_a   1.000
_cell.length_b   1.000
_cell.length_c   1.000
_cell.angle_alpha   90.00
_cell.angle_beta   90.00
_cell.angle_gamma   90.00
#
_symmetry.space_group_name_H-M   'P 1'
#
loop_
_entity.id
_entity.type
_entity.pdbx_description
1 polymer ?
#
loop_
_entity_poly.entity_id
_entity_poly.type
_entity_poly.pdbx_seq_one_letter_code
_entity_poly.pdbx_strand_id
1 'polypeptide(L)'
;MADSSEKPVFFFDIDNCLYSKSLNIHKMMSVLIDKFFEDHLSLSQQDANELHFRYYREYGLAIEGLVRHHKVDALEYNSKVDDALPLEEVIKPNPELRKLIQDIDTSKVRLWLFTNAYITHGKRVVKLLGIDDLFEGMTFCDYGSEKFYCKPHVEMFDKAMSEAGVKSNQNCYFVDDSYINCKAAHERGWRVAHLLDENDPPPPQQASKHQIRSLQELRSIYPEVFRRS
;
A
#
# COMPACT_ATOMS: atom_id res chain seq x y z
N MET A 1 9.27 -24.66 -12.78
CA MET A 1 10.49 -24.59 -11.97
C MET A 1 10.88 -23.11 -11.93
N ALA A 2 10.99 -22.51 -10.74
CA ALA A 2 11.44 -21.14 -10.64
C ALA A 2 12.86 -21.04 -11.22
N ASP A 3 13.10 -20.04 -12.05
CA ASP A 3 14.44 -19.73 -12.54
C ASP A 3 15.29 -19.33 -11.33
N SER A 4 16.24 -20.18 -10.94
CA SER A 4 17.08 -20.00 -9.74
C SER A 4 18.06 -18.83 -9.88
N SER A 5 18.04 -18.10 -11.00
CA SER A 5 18.89 -16.94 -11.28
C SER A 5 18.19 -15.61 -10.98
N GLU A 6 16.85 -15.60 -10.85
CA GLU A 6 16.08 -14.36 -10.64
C GLU A 6 16.07 -13.97 -9.17
N LYS A 7 16.57 -12.76 -8.88
CA LYS A 7 16.58 -12.21 -7.53
C LYS A 7 15.15 -11.88 -7.06
N PRO A 8 14.71 -12.44 -5.94
CA PRO A 8 13.38 -12.12 -5.37
C PRO A 8 13.18 -10.63 -5.10
N VAL A 9 11.94 -10.21 -5.04
CA VAL A 9 11.52 -8.85 -4.70
C VAL A 9 10.65 -8.87 -3.46
N PHE A 10 10.94 -7.99 -2.49
CA PHE A 10 10.10 -7.76 -1.33
C PHE A 10 9.32 -6.46 -1.55
N PHE A 11 8.04 -6.59 -1.76
CA PHE A 11 7.09 -5.51 -1.92
C PHE A 11 6.55 -5.06 -0.56
N PHE A 12 6.63 -3.77 -0.29
CA PHE A 12 6.10 -3.14 0.91
C PHE A 12 4.97 -2.19 0.53
N ASP A 13 3.79 -2.39 1.12
CA ASP A 13 2.79 -1.35 1.15
C ASP A 13 3.26 -0.17 2.02
N ILE A 14 2.66 1.00 1.83
CA ILE A 14 3.08 2.24 2.50
C ILE A 14 2.09 2.60 3.61
N ASP A 15 0.83 2.85 3.26
CA ASP A 15 -0.13 3.46 4.16
C ASP A 15 -0.65 2.47 5.20
N ASN A 16 -0.57 2.85 6.49
CA ASN A 16 -0.86 1.98 7.64
C ASN A 16 0.03 0.71 7.74
N CYS A 17 1.03 0.59 6.87
CA CYS A 17 2.00 -0.49 6.86
C CYS A 17 3.39 0.00 7.36
N LEU A 18 3.97 1.02 6.72
CA LEU A 18 5.27 1.60 7.13
C LEU A 18 5.14 2.63 8.25
N TYR A 19 3.94 3.02 8.58
CA TYR A 19 3.59 3.83 9.75
C TYR A 19 2.32 3.31 10.41
N SER A 20 2.15 3.58 11.70
CA SER A 20 1.01 3.06 12.48
C SER A 20 -0.31 3.75 12.12
N LYS A 21 -1.41 2.99 12.10
CA LYS A 21 -2.79 3.49 12.05
C LYS A 21 -3.11 4.51 13.15
N SER A 22 -2.37 4.48 14.26
CA SER A 22 -2.53 5.42 15.38
C SER A 22 -2.25 6.88 14.99
N LEU A 23 -1.54 7.14 13.87
CA LEU A 23 -1.39 8.48 13.31
C LEU A 23 -2.68 9.05 12.73
N ASN A 24 -3.73 8.23 12.58
CA ASN A 24 -5.06 8.61 12.09
C ASN A 24 -5.05 9.28 10.69
N ILE A 25 -4.04 9.06 9.87
CA ILE A 25 -3.94 9.64 8.52
C ILE A 25 -5.13 9.21 7.68
N HIS A 26 -5.54 7.93 7.77
CA HIS A 26 -6.72 7.42 7.06
C HIS A 26 -8.03 8.14 7.46
N LYS A 27 -8.16 8.59 8.72
CA LYS A 27 -9.33 9.37 9.14
C LYS A 27 -9.31 10.79 8.56
N MET A 28 -8.13 11.43 8.54
CA MET A 28 -7.96 12.74 7.89
C MET A 28 -8.24 12.64 6.39
N MET A 29 -7.74 11.59 5.73
CA MET A 29 -8.01 11.31 4.32
C MET A 29 -9.51 11.09 4.08
N SER A 30 -10.20 10.30 4.91
CA SER A 30 -11.64 10.06 4.80
C SER A 30 -12.45 11.35 4.84
N VAL A 31 -12.10 12.29 5.73
CA VAL A 31 -12.74 13.60 5.81
C VAL A 31 -12.55 14.41 4.51
N LEU A 32 -11.34 14.39 3.95
CA LEU A 32 -11.05 15.08 2.68
C LEU A 32 -11.77 14.43 1.50
N ILE A 33 -11.86 13.11 1.49
CA ILE A 33 -12.62 12.37 0.46
C ILE A 33 -14.10 12.74 0.54
N ASP A 34 -14.72 12.66 1.73
CA ASP A 34 -16.13 12.99 1.92
C ASP A 34 -16.41 14.43 1.46
N LYS A 35 -15.53 15.38 1.84
CA LYS A 35 -15.65 16.77 1.40
C LYS A 35 -15.54 16.91 -0.12
N PHE A 36 -14.63 16.18 -0.76
CA PHE A 36 -14.51 16.19 -2.21
C PHE A 36 -15.80 15.69 -2.88
N PHE A 37 -16.43 14.63 -2.35
CA PHE A 37 -17.70 14.10 -2.84
C PHE A 37 -18.84 15.11 -2.66
N GLU A 38 -18.92 15.76 -1.49
CA GLU A 38 -19.90 16.82 -1.24
C GLU A 38 -19.79 17.94 -2.28
N ASP A 39 -18.57 18.47 -2.46
CA ASP A 39 -18.31 19.63 -3.31
C ASP A 39 -18.52 19.32 -4.80
N HIS A 40 -18.07 18.14 -5.28
CA HIS A 40 -18.10 17.79 -6.72
C HIS A 40 -19.44 17.22 -7.17
N LEU A 41 -20.14 16.51 -6.29
CA LEU A 41 -21.39 15.85 -6.64
C LEU A 41 -22.61 16.55 -6.07
N SER A 42 -22.43 17.66 -5.36
CA SER A 42 -23.48 18.41 -4.67
C SER A 42 -24.33 17.52 -3.74
N LEU A 43 -23.67 16.66 -2.98
CA LEU A 43 -24.27 15.70 -2.07
C LEU A 43 -24.38 16.28 -0.65
N SER A 44 -25.32 15.75 0.15
CA SER A 44 -25.25 15.92 1.59
C SER A 44 -24.04 15.19 2.18
N GLN A 45 -23.57 15.59 3.36
CA GLN A 45 -22.49 14.91 4.07
C GLN A 45 -22.76 13.41 4.25
N GLN A 46 -24.01 13.05 4.58
CA GLN A 46 -24.39 11.65 4.74
C GLN A 46 -24.28 10.88 3.43
N ASP A 47 -24.85 11.40 2.33
CA ASP A 47 -24.81 10.74 1.02
C ASP A 47 -23.39 10.63 0.48
N ALA A 48 -22.55 11.65 0.69
CA ALA A 48 -21.14 11.65 0.32
C ALA A 48 -20.38 10.54 1.03
N ASN A 49 -20.54 10.42 2.34
CA ASN A 49 -19.92 9.37 3.15
C ASN A 49 -20.40 7.96 2.73
N GLU A 50 -21.71 7.76 2.53
CA GLU A 50 -22.25 6.48 2.06
C GLU A 50 -21.71 6.10 0.69
N LEU A 51 -21.62 7.06 -0.24
CA LEU A 51 -21.09 6.84 -1.59
C LEU A 51 -19.59 6.56 -1.58
N HIS A 52 -18.81 7.30 -0.78
CA HIS A 52 -17.38 7.06 -0.57
C HIS A 52 -17.12 5.61 -0.13
N PHE A 53 -17.76 5.16 0.96
CA PHE A 53 -17.57 3.79 1.44
C PHE A 53 -18.12 2.72 0.50
N ARG A 54 -19.16 3.02 -0.26
CA ARG A 54 -19.64 2.12 -1.31
C ARG A 54 -18.58 1.92 -2.39
N TYR A 55 -17.99 3.00 -2.92
CA TYR A 55 -16.97 2.92 -3.95
C TYR A 55 -15.69 2.25 -3.44
N TYR A 56 -15.29 2.54 -2.20
CA TYR A 56 -14.17 1.84 -1.58
C TYR A 56 -14.39 0.31 -1.52
N ARG A 57 -15.59 -0.13 -1.12
CA ARG A 57 -15.91 -1.56 -1.07
C ARG A 57 -16.01 -2.22 -2.43
N GLU A 58 -16.53 -1.51 -3.44
CA GLU A 58 -16.76 -2.05 -4.79
C GLU A 58 -15.47 -2.11 -5.62
N TYR A 59 -14.60 -1.11 -5.47
CA TYR A 59 -13.44 -0.90 -6.36
C TYR A 59 -12.08 -0.95 -5.65
N GLY A 60 -12.05 -0.90 -4.33
CA GLY A 60 -10.80 -0.82 -3.56
C GLY A 60 -10.29 0.61 -3.33
N LEU A 61 -10.71 1.57 -4.15
CA LEU A 61 -10.45 3.01 -4.00
C LEU A 61 -11.69 3.84 -4.34
N ALA A 62 -11.96 4.86 -3.52
CA ALA A 62 -13.08 5.78 -3.76
C ALA A 62 -12.95 6.54 -5.08
N ILE A 63 -11.74 6.97 -5.44
CA ILE A 63 -11.46 7.68 -6.69
C ILE A 63 -11.76 6.82 -7.92
N GLU A 64 -11.58 5.52 -7.88
CA GLU A 64 -11.91 4.64 -9.00
C GLU A 64 -13.41 4.68 -9.30
N GLY A 65 -14.26 4.64 -8.27
CA GLY A 65 -15.70 4.80 -8.44
C GLY A 65 -16.09 6.18 -8.98
N LEU A 66 -15.44 7.25 -8.51
CA LEU A 66 -15.67 8.60 -9.02
C LEU A 66 -15.37 8.73 -10.51
N VAL A 67 -14.22 8.24 -10.96
CA VAL A 67 -13.83 8.31 -12.38
C VAL A 67 -14.74 7.44 -13.24
N ARG A 68 -15.16 6.27 -12.76
CA ARG A 68 -16.05 5.36 -13.52
C ARG A 68 -17.47 5.89 -13.71
N HIS A 69 -18.01 6.56 -12.70
CA HIS A 69 -19.43 6.93 -12.65
C HIS A 69 -19.68 8.43 -12.79
N HIS A 70 -18.64 9.23 -12.61
CA HIS A 70 -18.71 10.68 -12.66
C HIS A 70 -17.56 11.23 -13.50
N LYS A 71 -17.73 12.41 -14.08
CA LYS A 71 -16.69 13.07 -14.88
C LYS A 71 -15.73 13.83 -13.95
N VAL A 72 -14.99 13.11 -13.13
CA VAL A 72 -14.03 13.68 -12.18
C VAL A 72 -12.62 13.52 -12.71
N ASP A 73 -11.83 14.58 -12.59
CA ASP A 73 -10.40 14.55 -12.84
C ASP A 73 -9.68 13.93 -11.63
N ALA A 74 -9.03 12.79 -11.84
CA ALA A 74 -8.33 12.07 -10.78
C ALA A 74 -7.12 12.85 -10.22
N LEU A 75 -6.48 13.72 -11.02
CA LEU A 75 -5.38 14.56 -10.55
C LEU A 75 -5.90 15.74 -9.72
N GLU A 76 -7.07 16.28 -10.04
CA GLU A 76 -7.73 17.26 -9.18
C GLU A 76 -8.10 16.65 -7.83
N TYR A 77 -8.64 15.42 -7.84
CA TYR A 77 -8.89 14.67 -6.60
C TYR A 77 -7.59 14.51 -5.79
N ASN A 78 -6.50 14.03 -6.41
CA ASN A 78 -5.21 13.88 -5.73
C ASN A 78 -4.75 15.18 -5.04
N SER A 79 -4.85 16.31 -5.76
CA SER A 79 -4.46 17.62 -5.22
C SER A 79 -5.29 18.05 -4.01
N LYS A 80 -6.60 17.75 -4.01
CA LYS A 80 -7.52 18.17 -2.94
C LYS A 80 -7.63 17.17 -1.77
N VAL A 81 -7.20 15.94 -1.98
CA VAL A 81 -7.26 14.86 -0.98
C VAL A 81 -5.86 14.47 -0.52
N ASP A 82 -5.09 13.77 -1.36
CA ASP A 82 -3.80 13.20 -0.94
C ASP A 82 -2.76 14.29 -0.64
N ASP A 83 -2.62 15.29 -1.52
CA ASP A 83 -1.66 16.37 -1.36
C ASP A 83 -2.06 17.39 -0.27
N ALA A 84 -3.35 17.45 0.09
CA ALA A 84 -3.87 18.31 1.14
C ALA A 84 -3.66 17.76 2.57
N LEU A 85 -3.24 16.50 2.70
CA LEU A 85 -2.95 15.91 4.02
C LEU A 85 -1.78 16.62 4.72
N PRO A 86 -1.89 16.95 6.02
CA PRO A 86 -0.82 17.60 6.79
C PRO A 86 0.23 16.57 7.26
N LEU A 87 0.81 15.80 6.33
CA LEU A 87 1.69 14.68 6.65
C LEU A 87 2.94 15.08 7.43
N GLU A 88 3.49 16.28 7.17
CA GLU A 88 4.68 16.83 7.84
C GLU A 88 4.45 17.07 9.33
N GLU A 89 3.19 17.26 9.75
CA GLU A 89 2.83 17.46 11.14
C GLU A 89 2.81 16.14 11.92
N VAL A 90 2.40 15.04 11.27
CA VAL A 90 2.10 13.76 11.92
C VAL A 90 3.14 12.69 11.67
N ILE A 91 3.77 12.64 10.49
CA ILE A 91 4.82 11.66 10.18
C ILE A 91 6.18 12.23 10.60
N LYS A 92 6.94 11.42 11.32
CA LYS A 92 8.32 11.74 11.73
C LYS A 92 9.25 10.61 11.30
N PRO A 93 10.55 10.89 11.12
CA PRO A 93 11.55 9.87 10.84
C PRO A 93 11.46 8.72 11.85
N ASN A 94 11.51 7.49 11.34
CA ASN A 94 11.42 6.28 12.15
C ASN A 94 12.72 5.47 12.07
N PRO A 95 13.67 5.66 13.02
CA PRO A 95 14.95 4.98 13.03
C PRO A 95 14.83 3.45 13.17
N GLU A 96 13.83 2.95 13.89
CA GLU A 96 13.61 1.52 14.07
C GLU A 96 13.14 0.85 12.78
N LEU A 97 12.21 1.49 12.05
CA LEU A 97 11.79 1.06 10.73
C LEU A 97 12.99 1.09 9.75
N ARG A 98 13.72 2.20 9.73
CA ARG A 98 14.92 2.33 8.90
C ARG A 98 15.92 1.21 9.18
N LYS A 99 16.18 0.93 10.45
CA LYS A 99 17.07 -0.18 10.87
C LYS A 99 16.56 -1.54 10.40
N LEU A 100 15.25 -1.81 10.55
CA LEU A 100 14.65 -3.05 10.08
C LEU A 100 14.89 -3.26 8.58
N ILE A 101 14.61 -2.22 7.76
CA ILE A 101 14.76 -2.29 6.31
C ILE A 101 16.25 -2.43 5.91
N GLN A 102 17.14 -1.71 6.58
CA GLN A 102 18.60 -1.83 6.36
C GLN A 102 19.17 -3.21 6.71
N ASP A 103 18.54 -3.93 7.63
CA ASP A 103 18.98 -5.29 8.00
C ASP A 103 18.51 -6.34 6.98
N ILE A 104 17.66 -6.00 6.04
CA ILE A 104 17.35 -6.87 4.91
C ILE A 104 18.59 -6.95 4.00
N ASP A 105 18.94 -8.16 3.60
CA ASP A 105 20.09 -8.43 2.77
C ASP A 105 19.80 -8.15 1.29
N THR A 106 20.12 -6.93 0.87
CA THR A 106 19.93 -6.51 -0.51
C THR A 106 20.80 -7.26 -1.54
N SER A 107 21.71 -8.14 -1.12
CA SER A 107 22.35 -9.08 -2.01
C SER A 107 21.43 -10.26 -2.39
N LYS A 108 20.43 -10.58 -1.55
CA LYS A 108 19.52 -11.70 -1.71
C LYS A 108 18.13 -11.30 -2.22
N VAL A 109 17.65 -10.11 -1.87
CA VAL A 109 16.30 -9.63 -2.22
C VAL A 109 16.35 -8.16 -2.60
N ARG A 110 15.52 -7.75 -3.55
CA ARG A 110 15.33 -6.36 -3.93
C ARG A 110 14.18 -5.78 -3.13
N LEU A 111 14.23 -4.48 -2.81
CA LEU A 111 13.20 -3.80 -2.05
C LEU A 111 12.38 -2.90 -2.97
N TRP A 112 11.07 -3.02 -2.91
CA TRP A 112 10.15 -2.30 -3.77
C TRP A 112 8.93 -1.80 -2.98
N LEU A 113 8.48 -0.59 -3.24
CA LEU A 113 7.25 -0.04 -2.67
C LEU A 113 6.06 -0.40 -3.56
N PHE A 114 4.92 -0.70 -2.95
CA PHE A 114 3.72 -1.11 -3.68
C PHE A 114 2.45 -0.55 -3.04
N THR A 115 2.00 0.62 -3.47
CA THR A 115 0.92 1.40 -2.86
C THR A 115 -0.27 1.62 -3.79
N ASN A 116 -1.46 1.80 -3.21
CA ASN A 116 -2.65 2.28 -3.90
C ASN A 116 -2.74 3.81 -3.97
N ALA A 117 -1.87 4.52 -3.26
CA ALA A 117 -1.78 5.97 -3.36
C ALA A 117 -1.11 6.41 -4.67
N TYR A 118 -1.28 7.68 -5.03
CA TYR A 118 -0.55 8.29 -6.14
C TYR A 118 0.92 8.52 -5.77
N ILE A 119 1.77 8.69 -6.78
CA ILE A 119 3.23 8.76 -6.61
C ILE A 119 3.68 9.90 -5.69
N THR A 120 3.00 11.05 -5.72
CA THR A 120 3.35 12.22 -4.88
C THR A 120 3.19 11.89 -3.41
N HIS A 121 2.07 11.27 -3.02
CA HIS A 121 1.82 10.83 -1.66
C HIS A 121 2.85 9.80 -1.20
N GLY A 122 3.06 8.73 -1.97
CA GLY A 122 4.01 7.68 -1.61
C GLY A 122 5.42 8.21 -1.39
N LYS A 123 5.93 9.05 -2.31
CA LYS A 123 7.25 9.69 -2.16
C LYS A 123 7.34 10.59 -0.94
N ARG A 124 6.28 11.36 -0.65
CA ARG A 124 6.22 12.26 0.51
C ARG A 124 6.27 11.48 1.82
N VAL A 125 5.50 10.40 1.92
CA VAL A 125 5.48 9.55 3.13
C VAL A 125 6.85 8.93 3.40
N VAL A 126 7.46 8.24 2.42
CA VAL A 126 8.74 7.55 2.64
C VAL A 126 9.88 8.52 2.93
N LYS A 127 9.85 9.74 2.37
CA LYS A 127 10.78 10.81 2.68
C LYS A 127 10.64 11.30 4.13
N LEU A 128 9.41 11.50 4.59
CA LEU A 128 9.14 11.91 5.98
C LEU A 128 9.54 10.82 6.99
N LEU A 129 9.38 9.55 6.63
CA LEU A 129 9.86 8.41 7.42
C LEU A 129 11.39 8.27 7.42
N GLY A 130 12.09 8.92 6.49
CA GLY A 130 13.55 8.85 6.35
C GLY A 130 14.04 7.51 5.78
N ILE A 131 13.30 6.92 4.83
CA ILE A 131 13.58 5.61 4.23
C ILE A 131 13.55 5.62 2.70
N ASP A 132 13.42 6.77 2.07
CA ASP A 132 13.26 6.94 0.63
C ASP A 132 14.49 6.45 -0.18
N ASP A 133 15.65 6.41 0.44
CA ASP A 133 16.91 5.91 -0.15
C ASP A 133 17.09 4.37 -0.08
N LEU A 134 16.15 3.65 0.53
CA LEU A 134 16.29 2.20 0.79
C LEU A 134 15.59 1.30 -0.24
N PHE A 135 14.77 1.88 -1.12
CA PHE A 135 13.98 1.14 -2.10
C PHE A 135 14.46 1.40 -3.53
N GLU A 136 14.44 0.37 -4.37
CA GLU A 136 14.86 0.48 -5.76
C GLU A 136 13.80 1.14 -6.65
N GLY A 137 12.52 1.05 -6.27
CA GLY A 137 11.42 1.64 -7.00
C GLY A 137 10.09 1.56 -6.26
N MET A 138 9.05 2.07 -6.94
CA MET A 138 7.70 2.15 -6.40
C MET A 138 6.68 1.89 -7.51
N THR A 139 5.79 0.92 -7.31
CA THR A 139 4.56 0.77 -8.07
C THR A 139 3.44 1.47 -7.33
N PHE A 140 2.72 2.31 -8.02
CA PHE A 140 1.66 3.17 -7.48
C PHE A 140 0.43 3.16 -8.39
N CYS A 141 -0.73 3.56 -7.83
CA CYS A 141 -1.93 3.78 -8.61
C CYS A 141 -1.78 5.07 -9.42
N ASP A 142 -1.64 4.93 -10.74
CA ASP A 142 -1.36 6.07 -11.63
C ASP A 142 -2.65 6.79 -12.02
N TYR A 143 -3.06 7.76 -11.21
CA TYR A 143 -4.24 8.59 -11.45
C TYR A 143 -4.16 9.43 -12.73
N GLY A 144 -2.95 9.62 -13.29
CA GLY A 144 -2.75 10.31 -14.55
C GLY A 144 -3.03 9.45 -15.79
N SER A 145 -3.20 8.15 -15.63
CA SER A 145 -3.52 7.24 -16.72
C SER A 145 -5.01 7.26 -17.03
N GLU A 146 -5.39 7.15 -18.31
CA GLU A 146 -6.78 7.06 -18.76
C GLU A 146 -7.54 5.91 -18.07
N LYS A 147 -6.83 4.82 -17.81
CA LYS A 147 -7.31 3.69 -17.04
C LYS A 147 -6.26 3.28 -16.02
N PHE A 148 -6.57 3.41 -14.76
CA PHE A 148 -5.68 2.99 -13.68
C PHE A 148 -6.26 1.81 -12.91
N TYR A 149 -5.38 1.06 -12.27
CA TYR A 149 -5.70 -0.07 -11.44
C TYR A 149 -5.08 0.10 -10.06
N CYS A 150 -5.77 -0.42 -9.05
CA CYS A 150 -5.28 -0.49 -7.69
C CYS A 150 -5.27 -1.94 -7.17
N LYS A 151 -4.59 -2.21 -6.07
CA LYS A 151 -4.77 -3.46 -5.33
C LYS A 151 -6.22 -3.53 -4.85
N PRO A 152 -6.94 -4.66 -4.94
CA PRO A 152 -6.44 -5.99 -5.24
C PRO A 152 -6.58 -6.44 -6.70
N HIS A 153 -6.76 -5.55 -7.68
CA HIS A 153 -6.90 -5.94 -9.09
C HIS A 153 -5.65 -6.66 -9.60
N VAL A 154 -5.86 -7.70 -10.41
CA VAL A 154 -4.79 -8.54 -10.95
C VAL A 154 -3.78 -7.75 -11.76
N GLU A 155 -4.24 -6.77 -12.53
CA GLU A 155 -3.43 -5.88 -13.36
C GLU A 155 -2.43 -5.05 -12.54
N MET A 156 -2.81 -4.69 -11.32
CA MET A 156 -1.92 -3.93 -10.43
C MET A 156 -0.75 -4.78 -9.93
N PHE A 157 -0.98 -6.06 -9.65
CA PHE A 157 0.09 -7.01 -9.30
C PHE A 157 0.98 -7.32 -10.51
N ASP A 158 0.40 -7.48 -11.70
CA ASP A 158 1.15 -7.70 -12.93
C ASP A 158 2.05 -6.48 -13.26
N LYS A 159 1.51 -5.26 -13.08
CA LYS A 159 2.28 -4.02 -13.17
C LYS A 159 3.46 -4.01 -12.19
N ALA A 160 3.22 -4.35 -10.92
CA ALA A 160 4.26 -4.37 -9.89
C ALA A 160 5.38 -5.37 -10.24
N MET A 161 5.02 -6.57 -10.68
CA MET A 161 5.99 -7.57 -11.11
C MET A 161 6.80 -7.10 -12.32
N SER A 162 6.13 -6.50 -13.30
CA SER A 162 6.76 -5.98 -14.52
C SER A 162 7.74 -4.85 -14.22
N GLU A 163 7.33 -3.85 -13.43
CA GLU A 163 8.17 -2.70 -13.06
C GLU A 163 9.36 -3.10 -12.19
N ALA A 164 9.14 -4.03 -11.26
CA ALA A 164 10.21 -4.59 -10.45
C ALA A 164 11.08 -5.63 -11.21
N GLY A 165 10.69 -6.03 -12.42
CA GLY A 165 11.43 -6.98 -13.24
C GLY A 165 11.47 -8.39 -12.65
N VAL A 166 10.42 -8.84 -11.94
CA VAL A 166 10.27 -10.19 -11.41
C VAL A 166 9.21 -10.96 -12.21
N LYS A 167 9.49 -12.19 -12.60
CA LYS A 167 8.62 -13.00 -13.46
C LYS A 167 7.86 -14.09 -12.70
N SER A 168 8.45 -14.59 -11.61
CA SER A 168 7.86 -15.67 -10.84
C SER A 168 7.11 -15.15 -9.61
N ASN A 169 5.85 -15.52 -9.46
CA ASN A 169 5.07 -15.24 -8.24
C ASN A 169 5.75 -15.77 -6.96
N GLN A 170 6.48 -16.88 -7.05
CA GLN A 170 7.18 -17.48 -5.92
C GLN A 170 8.39 -16.65 -5.45
N ASN A 171 8.87 -15.72 -6.30
CA ASN A 171 9.96 -14.80 -5.99
C ASN A 171 9.45 -13.45 -5.43
N CYS A 172 8.15 -13.34 -5.14
CA CYS A 172 7.53 -12.14 -4.59
C CYS A 172 7.23 -12.34 -3.10
N TYR A 173 7.81 -11.48 -2.26
CA TYR A 173 7.42 -11.28 -0.87
C TYR A 173 6.55 -10.03 -0.80
N PHE A 174 5.58 -10.01 0.11
CA PHE A 174 4.67 -8.89 0.25
C PHE A 174 4.23 -8.69 1.70
N VAL A 175 4.20 -7.45 2.15
CA VAL A 175 3.60 -7.05 3.43
C VAL A 175 2.64 -5.89 3.20
N ASP A 176 1.42 -6.01 3.75
CA ASP A 176 0.33 -5.04 3.57
C ASP A 176 -0.62 -5.17 4.77
N ASP A 177 -1.32 -4.10 5.15
CA ASP A 177 -2.31 -4.11 6.25
C ASP A 177 -3.71 -4.49 5.78
N SER A 178 -3.96 -4.43 4.47
CA SER A 178 -5.27 -4.71 3.88
C SER A 178 -5.48 -6.20 3.66
N TYR A 179 -6.54 -6.73 4.30
CA TYR A 179 -6.96 -8.12 4.14
C TYR A 179 -7.14 -8.53 2.67
N ILE A 180 -7.85 -7.69 1.89
CA ILE A 180 -8.17 -8.02 0.48
C ILE A 180 -6.92 -8.04 -0.40
N ASN A 181 -5.97 -7.13 -0.16
CA ASN A 181 -4.70 -7.10 -0.88
C ASN A 181 -3.83 -8.31 -0.56
N CYS A 182 -3.70 -8.63 0.73
CA CYS A 182 -2.97 -9.80 1.20
C CYS A 182 -3.56 -11.11 0.65
N LYS A 183 -4.90 -11.24 0.66
CA LYS A 183 -5.59 -12.40 0.12
C LYS A 183 -5.32 -12.56 -1.38
N ALA A 184 -5.47 -11.48 -2.17
CA ALA A 184 -5.22 -11.51 -3.60
C ALA A 184 -3.76 -11.88 -3.93
N ALA A 185 -2.79 -11.31 -3.21
CA ALA A 185 -1.37 -11.67 -3.37
C ALA A 185 -1.10 -13.14 -3.01
N HIS A 186 -1.71 -13.64 -1.94
CA HIS A 186 -1.56 -15.03 -1.51
C HIS A 186 -2.15 -16.01 -2.52
N GLU A 187 -3.34 -15.73 -3.07
CA GLU A 187 -3.99 -16.54 -4.11
C GLU A 187 -3.16 -16.58 -5.41
N ARG A 188 -2.35 -15.55 -5.67
CA ARG A 188 -1.38 -15.52 -6.78
C ARG A 188 -0.12 -16.35 -6.50
N GLY A 189 0.06 -16.84 -5.28
CA GLY A 189 1.24 -17.61 -4.86
C GLY A 189 2.41 -16.76 -4.36
N TRP A 190 2.19 -15.48 -4.00
CA TRP A 190 3.18 -14.66 -3.33
C TRP A 190 3.38 -15.10 -1.87
N ARG A 191 4.53 -14.78 -1.29
CA ARG A 191 4.82 -14.99 0.13
C ARG A 191 4.37 -13.76 0.91
N VAL A 192 3.21 -13.86 1.57
CA VAL A 192 2.51 -12.71 2.14
C VAL A 192 2.54 -12.72 3.65
N ALA A 193 2.86 -11.57 4.24
CA ALA A 193 2.67 -11.22 5.65
C ALA A 193 1.54 -10.19 5.75
N HIS A 194 0.44 -10.54 6.40
CA HIS A 194 -0.67 -9.64 6.68
C HIS A 194 -0.39 -8.92 8.00
N LEU A 195 -0.15 -7.60 7.94
CA LEU A 195 0.09 -6.77 9.10
C LEU A 195 -1.25 -6.33 9.71
N LEU A 196 -1.50 -6.70 10.95
CA LEU A 196 -2.65 -6.29 11.74
C LEU A 196 -2.22 -5.20 12.73
N ASP A 197 -3.03 -4.16 12.90
CA ASP A 197 -2.82 -3.23 14.00
C ASP A 197 -3.00 -3.93 15.36
N GLU A 198 -2.33 -3.43 16.40
CA GLU A 198 -2.38 -4.05 17.74
C GLU A 198 -3.81 -4.17 18.26
N ASN A 199 -4.68 -3.21 17.92
CA ASN A 199 -6.06 -3.12 18.39
C ASN A 199 -7.07 -3.74 17.41
N ASP A 200 -6.66 -4.13 16.20
CA ASP A 200 -7.56 -4.73 15.24
C ASP A 200 -7.91 -6.17 15.67
N PRO A 201 -9.20 -6.55 15.67
CA PRO A 201 -9.57 -7.94 15.88
C PRO A 201 -9.01 -8.79 14.73
N PRO A 202 -8.62 -10.05 15.00
CA PRO A 202 -8.22 -10.93 13.92
C PRO A 202 -9.38 -11.11 12.94
N PRO A 203 -9.09 -11.12 11.63
CA PRO A 203 -10.14 -11.32 10.64
C PRO A 203 -10.76 -12.72 10.80
N PRO A 204 -12.04 -12.92 10.41
CA PRO A 204 -12.73 -14.20 10.52
C PRO A 204 -12.01 -15.35 9.79
N GLN A 205 -11.25 -15.01 8.75
CA GLN A 205 -10.39 -15.92 8.01
C GLN A 205 -9.03 -15.27 7.81
N GLN A 206 -7.98 -16.08 7.76
CA GLN A 206 -6.64 -15.59 7.46
C GLN A 206 -6.52 -15.20 5.98
N ALA A 207 -5.96 -14.03 5.69
CA ALA A 207 -5.68 -13.59 4.32
C ALA A 207 -4.48 -14.34 3.73
N SER A 208 -3.55 -14.79 4.58
CA SER A 208 -2.32 -15.47 4.19
C SER A 208 -1.82 -16.36 5.33
N LYS A 209 -0.75 -17.11 5.06
CA LYS A 209 -0.13 -18.00 6.05
C LYS A 209 0.41 -17.24 7.28
N HIS A 210 0.90 -16.01 7.08
CA HIS A 210 1.52 -15.23 8.15
C HIS A 210 0.68 -13.99 8.46
N GLN A 211 0.23 -13.89 9.72
CA GLN A 211 -0.33 -12.70 10.32
C GLN A 211 0.67 -12.17 11.35
N ILE A 212 1.02 -10.90 11.26
CA ILE A 212 1.98 -10.25 12.13
C ILE A 212 1.35 -9.00 12.77
N ARG A 213 1.84 -8.59 13.94
CA ARG A 213 1.44 -7.38 14.64
C ARG A 213 2.50 -6.28 14.56
N SER A 214 3.70 -6.65 14.13
CA SER A 214 4.82 -5.74 13.97
C SER A 214 5.65 -6.14 12.76
N LEU A 215 6.15 -5.17 12.02
CA LEU A 215 7.11 -5.42 10.93
C LEU A 215 8.39 -6.11 11.43
N GLN A 216 8.75 -5.97 12.71
CA GLN A 216 9.90 -6.68 13.30
C GLN A 216 9.76 -8.20 13.21
N GLU A 217 8.53 -8.73 13.18
CA GLU A 217 8.27 -10.17 13.03
C GLU A 217 8.67 -10.73 11.65
N LEU A 218 8.87 -9.86 10.64
CA LEU A 218 9.41 -10.28 9.35
C LEU A 218 10.74 -11.01 9.49
N ARG A 219 11.55 -10.68 10.50
CA ARG A 219 12.83 -11.37 10.80
C ARG A 219 12.64 -12.84 11.13
N SER A 220 11.56 -13.19 11.81
CA SER A 220 11.27 -14.56 12.23
C SER A 220 10.56 -15.37 11.16
N ILE A 221 9.68 -14.73 10.36
CA ILE A 221 8.91 -15.44 9.31
C ILE A 221 9.66 -15.58 7.99
N TYR A 222 10.60 -14.66 7.71
CA TYR A 222 11.43 -14.65 6.49
C TYR A 222 12.91 -14.46 6.81
N PRO A 223 13.52 -15.29 7.71
CA PRO A 223 14.92 -15.12 8.13
C PRO A 223 15.91 -15.17 6.99
N GLU A 224 15.56 -15.85 5.87
CA GLU A 224 16.38 -15.99 4.70
C GLU A 224 16.71 -14.68 3.98
N VAL A 225 15.82 -13.67 4.10
CA VAL A 225 16.02 -12.36 3.46
C VAL A 225 16.78 -11.36 4.32
N PHE A 226 17.03 -11.68 5.59
CA PHE A 226 17.80 -10.81 6.48
C PHE A 226 19.28 -11.16 6.51
N ARG A 227 20.11 -10.16 6.85
CA ARG A 227 21.53 -10.36 7.12
C ARG A 227 21.67 -11.26 8.36
N ARG A 228 22.61 -12.20 8.31
CA ARG A 228 22.98 -12.95 9.51
C ARG A 228 23.66 -11.99 10.48
N SER A 229 23.15 -11.89 11.69
CA SER A 229 23.81 -11.21 12.81
C SER A 229 25.07 -11.94 13.23
#